data_04da53c486b5e1cf070415f3f9245cae
#
_entry.id   04da53c486b5e1cf070415f3f9245cae
#
_cell.length_a   1.000
_cell.length_b   1.000
_cell.length_c   1.000
_cell.angle_alpha   90.00
_cell.angle_beta   90.00
_cell.angle_gamma   90.00
#
_symmetry.space_group_name_H-M   'P 1'
#
loop_
_entity.id
_entity.type
_entity.pdbx_description
1 polymer ?
#
loop_
_entity_poly.entity_id
_entity_poly.type
_entity_poly.pdbx_seq_one_letter_code
_entity_poly.pdbx_strand_id
1 'polypeptide(L)'
;MMKASDRKASGFTLIELMIVVAIIGILAAIAIPKFGQMLEKSREGSTKGILGSLRSTACMYYGDQQGIWPSTLNTYSVYSFSKYMDSISSVKATGYFVTGSTSPVGNLVTLTAQAQVPTAGGIGWLYDSTNGVVYVNSTIKDSKTIPYSFYGFE
;
A
#
# COMPACT_ATOMS: atom_id res chain seq x y z
N MET A 1 44.31 -41.90 -36.91
CA MET A 1 44.00 -42.30 -35.53
C MET A 1 44.09 -41.03 -34.69
N MET A 2 42.90 -40.36 -34.44
CA MET A 2 42.83 -39.10 -33.70
C MET A 2 42.84 -39.42 -32.21
N LYS A 3 43.81 -38.84 -31.48
CA LYS A 3 43.96 -38.98 -30.02
C LYS A 3 42.94 -38.04 -29.38
N ALA A 4 41.92 -38.59 -28.70
CA ALA A 4 40.97 -37.83 -27.92
C ALA A 4 41.69 -37.12 -26.76
N SER A 5 41.55 -35.80 -26.71
CA SER A 5 42.10 -34.99 -25.61
C SER A 5 41.18 -35.16 -24.40
N ASP A 6 41.62 -35.88 -23.38
CA ASP A 6 40.97 -35.97 -22.07
C ASP A 6 41.03 -34.60 -21.40
N ARG A 7 39.94 -33.83 -21.50
CA ARG A 7 39.73 -32.62 -20.69
C ARG A 7 39.41 -33.07 -19.25
N LYS A 8 40.37 -32.90 -18.35
CA LYS A 8 40.12 -33.11 -16.92
C LYS A 8 39.07 -32.11 -16.47
N ALA A 9 37.90 -32.62 -16.11
CA ALA A 9 36.87 -31.83 -15.45
C ALA A 9 37.38 -31.43 -14.05
N SER A 10 37.64 -30.17 -13.83
CA SER A 10 37.96 -29.61 -12.50
C SER A 10 36.66 -29.54 -11.70
N GLY A 11 36.58 -30.30 -10.62
CA GLY A 11 35.44 -30.26 -9.70
C GLY A 11 35.60 -29.15 -8.63
N PHE A 12 34.50 -28.65 -8.08
CA PHE A 12 34.50 -27.73 -6.96
C PHE A 12 34.99 -28.41 -5.68
N THR A 13 35.76 -27.69 -4.89
CA THR A 13 36.17 -28.12 -3.55
C THR A 13 35.08 -27.89 -2.53
N LEU A 14 35.00 -28.71 -1.48
CA LEU A 14 34.05 -28.57 -0.39
C LEU A 14 34.22 -27.24 0.34
N ILE A 15 35.47 -26.76 0.48
CA ILE A 15 35.81 -25.49 1.14
C ILE A 15 35.30 -24.27 0.33
N GLU A 16 35.39 -24.29 -0.99
CA GLU A 16 34.83 -23.24 -1.86
C GLU A 16 33.33 -23.11 -1.69
N LEU A 17 32.61 -24.23 -1.59
CA LEU A 17 31.17 -24.20 -1.36
C LEU A 17 30.84 -23.67 0.05
N MET A 18 31.60 -24.08 1.08
CA MET A 18 31.39 -23.63 2.45
C MET A 18 31.58 -22.12 2.59
N ILE A 19 32.60 -21.56 1.96
CA ILE A 19 32.84 -20.08 2.01
C ILE A 19 31.70 -19.33 1.33
N VAL A 20 31.23 -19.80 0.18
CA VAL A 20 30.12 -19.16 -0.56
C VAL A 20 28.84 -19.15 0.27
N VAL A 21 28.43 -20.27 0.86
CA VAL A 21 27.21 -20.32 1.67
C VAL A 21 27.34 -19.47 2.96
N ALA A 22 28.52 -19.39 3.55
CA ALA A 22 28.78 -18.54 4.70
C ALA A 22 28.58 -17.05 4.35
N ILE A 23 29.15 -16.60 3.22
CA ILE A 23 29.01 -15.20 2.76
C ILE A 23 27.54 -14.89 2.44
N ILE A 24 26.84 -15.78 1.71
CA ILE A 24 25.41 -15.60 1.39
C ILE A 24 24.59 -15.54 2.68
N GLY A 25 24.88 -16.38 3.68
CA GLY A 25 24.19 -16.39 4.96
C GLY A 25 24.31 -15.03 5.70
N ILE A 26 25.50 -14.46 5.73
CA ILE A 26 25.73 -13.13 6.35
C ILE A 26 24.99 -12.03 5.60
N LEU A 27 25.04 -12.02 4.27
CA LEU A 27 24.34 -11.03 3.46
C LEU A 27 22.83 -11.14 3.61
N ALA A 28 22.29 -12.36 3.61
CA ALA A 28 20.87 -12.63 3.80
C ALA A 28 20.36 -12.16 5.17
N ALA A 29 21.14 -12.38 6.24
CA ALA A 29 20.79 -11.95 7.59
C ALA A 29 20.56 -10.43 7.70
N ILE A 30 21.28 -9.63 6.92
CA ILE A 30 21.14 -8.17 6.88
C ILE A 30 20.06 -7.74 5.89
N ALA A 31 19.94 -8.44 4.76
CA ALA A 31 19.04 -8.05 3.66
C ALA A 31 17.57 -8.29 3.98
N ILE A 32 17.23 -9.43 4.62
CA ILE A 32 15.85 -9.83 4.87
C ILE A 32 15.06 -8.79 5.69
N PRO A 33 15.52 -8.30 6.88
CA PRO A 33 14.78 -7.31 7.64
C PRO A 33 14.67 -5.97 6.92
N LYS A 34 15.69 -5.59 6.15
CA LYS A 34 15.68 -4.38 5.34
C LYS A 34 14.64 -4.42 4.23
N PHE A 35 14.48 -5.60 3.62
CA PHE A 35 13.50 -5.82 2.55
C PHE A 35 12.05 -5.66 3.05
N GLY A 36 11.74 -6.16 4.25
CA GLY A 36 10.44 -5.97 4.89
C GLY A 36 10.07 -4.49 5.07
N GLN A 37 11.02 -3.67 5.52
CA GLN A 37 10.82 -2.22 5.68
C GLN A 37 10.62 -1.52 4.32
N MET A 38 11.35 -1.90 3.29
CA MET A 38 11.20 -1.33 1.94
C MET A 38 9.83 -1.68 1.34
N LEU A 39 9.36 -2.91 1.56
CA LEU A 39 8.05 -3.35 1.08
C LEU A 39 6.93 -2.53 1.72
N GLU A 40 7.01 -2.23 3.02
CA GLU A 40 6.00 -1.40 3.68
C GLU A 40 6.00 0.03 3.16
N LYS A 41 7.17 0.66 2.96
CA LYS A 41 7.28 1.98 2.33
C LYS A 41 6.65 2.01 0.93
N SER A 42 6.82 0.94 0.16
CA SER A 42 6.16 0.79 -1.14
C SER A 42 4.63 0.73 -1.02
N ARG A 43 4.11 0.02 -0.02
CA ARG A 43 2.67 -0.04 0.27
C ARG A 43 2.11 1.29 0.73
N GLU A 44 2.85 2.04 1.56
CA GLU A 44 2.51 3.41 1.95
C GLU A 44 2.42 4.33 0.73
N GLY A 45 3.40 4.29 -0.16
CA GLY A 45 3.40 5.04 -1.42
C GLY A 45 2.22 4.68 -2.33
N SER A 46 1.91 3.39 -2.46
CA SER A 46 0.75 2.91 -3.21
C SER A 46 -0.57 3.42 -2.59
N THR A 47 -0.69 3.43 -1.27
CA THR A 47 -1.87 3.96 -0.56
C THR A 47 -2.05 5.46 -0.83
N LYS A 48 -0.98 6.26 -0.80
CA LYS A 48 -1.01 7.68 -1.16
C LYS A 48 -1.46 7.90 -2.61
N GLY A 49 -0.97 7.08 -3.54
CA GLY A 49 -1.38 7.14 -4.93
C GLY A 49 -2.87 6.84 -5.13
N ILE A 50 -3.40 5.83 -4.47
CA ILE A 50 -4.83 5.49 -4.51
C ILE A 50 -5.67 6.62 -3.90
N LEU A 51 -5.24 7.19 -2.78
CA LEU A 51 -5.92 8.34 -2.15
C LEU A 51 -5.98 9.54 -3.11
N GLY A 52 -4.88 9.84 -3.79
CA GLY A 52 -4.85 10.89 -4.81
C GLY A 52 -5.84 10.65 -5.95
N SER A 53 -5.92 9.40 -6.46
CA SER A 53 -6.88 9.06 -7.50
C SER A 53 -8.33 9.16 -7.02
N LEU A 54 -8.64 8.72 -5.79
CA LEU A 54 -10.00 8.85 -5.21
C LEU A 54 -10.42 10.33 -5.09
N ARG A 55 -9.54 11.18 -4.59
CA ARG A 55 -9.79 12.62 -4.47
C ARG A 55 -9.97 13.29 -5.84
N SER A 56 -9.12 12.97 -6.79
CA SER A 56 -9.23 13.46 -8.16
C SER A 56 -10.56 13.08 -8.79
N THR A 57 -10.98 11.82 -8.62
CA THR A 57 -12.25 11.32 -9.13
C THR A 57 -13.45 12.00 -8.45
N ALA A 58 -13.39 12.25 -7.13
CA ALA A 58 -14.42 13.00 -6.43
C ALA A 58 -14.53 14.46 -6.94
N CYS A 59 -13.40 15.11 -7.24
CA CYS A 59 -13.39 16.44 -7.85
C CYS A 59 -13.96 16.43 -9.29
N MET A 60 -13.73 15.40 -10.09
CA MET A 60 -14.33 15.26 -11.42
C MET A 60 -15.85 15.14 -11.31
N TYR A 61 -16.34 14.32 -10.38
CA TYR A 61 -17.77 14.21 -10.10
C TYR A 61 -18.37 15.56 -9.70
N TYR A 62 -17.72 16.28 -8.78
CA TYR A 62 -18.16 17.59 -8.30
C TYR A 62 -18.28 18.61 -9.45
N GLY A 63 -17.32 18.62 -10.37
CA GLY A 63 -17.37 19.48 -11.57
C GLY A 63 -18.53 19.12 -12.51
N ASP A 64 -18.78 17.84 -12.75
CA ASP A 64 -19.86 17.37 -13.62
C ASP A 64 -21.27 17.57 -12.98
N GLN A 65 -21.37 17.50 -11.66
CA GLN A 65 -22.63 17.65 -10.91
C GLN A 65 -22.86 19.10 -10.40
N GLN A 66 -22.27 20.08 -11.06
CA GLN A 66 -22.51 21.52 -10.78
C GLN A 66 -22.27 21.91 -9.32
N GLY A 67 -21.26 21.35 -8.67
CA GLY A 67 -20.88 21.70 -7.31
C GLY A 67 -21.50 20.82 -6.22
N ILE A 68 -22.02 19.66 -6.57
CA ILE A 68 -22.55 18.68 -5.62
C ILE A 68 -21.53 17.55 -5.42
N TRP A 69 -21.13 17.31 -4.19
CA TRP A 69 -20.28 16.15 -3.86
C TRP A 69 -21.04 14.85 -3.96
N PRO A 70 -20.37 13.75 -4.33
CA PRO A 70 -21.02 12.44 -4.34
C PRO A 70 -21.55 12.09 -2.95
N SER A 71 -22.79 11.62 -2.86
CA SER A 71 -23.37 11.16 -1.61
C SER A 71 -22.71 9.89 -1.08
N THR A 72 -22.09 9.11 -1.96
CA THR A 72 -21.33 7.90 -1.66
C THR A 72 -20.27 7.65 -2.73
N LEU A 73 -19.14 7.08 -2.35
CA LEU A 73 -18.14 6.57 -3.30
C LEU A 73 -18.48 5.14 -3.78
N ASN A 74 -19.60 4.58 -3.36
CA ASN A 74 -19.98 3.23 -3.75
C ASN A 74 -20.27 3.14 -5.26
N THR A 75 -19.64 2.19 -5.94
CA THR A 75 -19.74 1.98 -7.38
C THR A 75 -21.05 1.33 -7.82
N TYR A 76 -21.94 0.93 -6.88
CA TYR A 76 -23.19 0.22 -7.17
C TYR A 76 -24.45 1.10 -7.20
N SER A 77 -24.36 2.41 -7.03
CA SER A 77 -25.53 3.30 -7.01
C SER A 77 -25.89 3.84 -8.40
N VAL A 78 -27.18 4.09 -8.65
CA VAL A 78 -27.76 4.53 -9.94
C VAL A 78 -27.23 5.92 -10.40
N TYR A 79 -26.72 6.74 -9.48
CA TYR A 79 -25.98 7.99 -9.78
C TYR A 79 -24.50 7.76 -9.54
N SER A 80 -23.93 6.81 -10.30
CA SER A 80 -22.79 6.09 -9.83
C SER A 80 -21.48 6.84 -10.05
N PHE A 81 -20.74 6.97 -8.98
CA PHE A 81 -19.31 7.20 -8.98
C PHE A 81 -18.55 6.23 -9.93
N SER A 82 -19.19 5.11 -10.28
CA SER A 82 -18.71 4.14 -11.28
C SER A 82 -18.52 4.70 -12.70
N LYS A 83 -19.14 5.82 -13.05
CA LYS A 83 -18.85 6.54 -14.30
C LYS A 83 -17.40 7.06 -14.32
N TYR A 84 -16.85 7.34 -13.17
CA TYR A 84 -15.54 7.99 -13.01
C TYR A 84 -14.46 7.03 -12.51
N MET A 85 -14.86 5.95 -11.87
CA MET A 85 -13.96 4.93 -11.33
C MET A 85 -14.67 3.57 -11.26
N ASP A 86 -14.11 2.55 -11.91
CA ASP A 86 -14.70 1.21 -11.97
C ASP A 86 -14.70 0.49 -10.63
N SER A 87 -13.67 0.67 -9.82
CA SER A 87 -13.54 0.03 -8.53
C SER A 87 -12.65 0.82 -7.57
N ILE A 88 -12.98 0.78 -6.29
CA ILE A 88 -12.16 1.38 -5.24
C ILE A 88 -11.11 0.37 -4.80
N SER A 89 -9.84 0.72 -5.03
CA SER A 89 -8.72 -0.10 -4.60
C SER A 89 -8.58 -0.08 -3.08
N SER A 90 -8.17 -1.21 -2.50
CA SER A 90 -7.94 -1.33 -1.06
C SER A 90 -6.75 -0.51 -0.59
N VAL A 91 -6.80 -0.04 0.65
CA VAL A 91 -5.62 0.48 1.37
C VAL A 91 -4.55 -0.61 1.41
N LYS A 92 -3.32 -0.28 1.04
CA LYS A 92 -2.20 -1.23 0.96
C LYS A 92 -1.29 -1.20 2.20
N ALA A 93 -1.23 -0.06 2.88
CA ALA A 93 -0.41 0.10 4.08
C ALA A 93 -0.89 -0.85 5.19
N THR A 94 0.05 -1.55 5.84
CA THR A 94 -0.28 -2.59 6.82
C THR A 94 -0.01 -2.17 8.28
N GLY A 95 0.65 -1.02 8.51
CA GLY A 95 1.04 -0.61 9.85
C GLY A 95 2.17 -1.46 10.44
N TYR A 96 3.02 -2.03 9.62
CA TYR A 96 4.11 -2.93 10.00
C TYR A 96 5.00 -2.38 11.13
N PHE A 97 5.16 -1.05 11.21
CA PHE A 97 6.02 -0.40 12.21
C PHE A 97 5.37 -0.28 13.60
N VAL A 98 4.11 -0.66 13.76
CA VAL A 98 3.37 -0.54 15.02
C VAL A 98 2.94 -1.92 15.51
N THR A 99 3.60 -2.40 16.55
CA THR A 99 3.29 -3.70 17.17
C THR A 99 1.90 -3.69 17.81
N GLY A 100 1.06 -4.65 17.48
CA GLY A 100 -0.27 -4.83 18.10
C GLY A 100 -1.40 -3.99 17.51
N SER A 101 -1.19 -3.28 16.41
CA SER A 101 -2.23 -2.52 15.71
C SER A 101 -2.94 -3.33 14.65
N THR A 102 -4.24 -3.07 14.48
CA THR A 102 -5.04 -3.61 13.38
C THR A 102 -4.63 -2.95 12.06
N SER A 103 -4.29 -3.76 11.06
CA SER A 103 -3.91 -3.25 9.74
C SER A 103 -5.09 -2.51 9.08
N PRO A 104 -4.88 -1.32 8.51
CA PRO A 104 -5.92 -0.58 7.78
C PRO A 104 -6.25 -1.17 6.40
N VAL A 105 -5.70 -2.33 6.05
CA VAL A 105 -5.91 -2.96 4.74
C VAL A 105 -7.39 -3.26 4.51
N GLY A 106 -7.95 -2.70 3.43
CA GLY A 106 -9.32 -2.92 3.04
C GLY A 106 -9.80 -1.90 2.02
N ASN A 107 -10.91 -2.19 1.38
CA ASN A 107 -11.57 -1.30 0.43
C ASN A 107 -12.94 -0.79 0.94
N LEU A 108 -13.23 -1.06 2.20
CA LEU A 108 -14.47 -0.57 2.81
C LEU A 108 -14.46 0.95 2.82
N VAL A 109 -15.52 1.55 2.29
CA VAL A 109 -15.76 2.99 2.36
C VAL A 109 -16.79 3.24 3.45
N THR A 110 -16.35 3.87 4.53
CA THR A 110 -17.26 4.33 5.58
C THR A 110 -17.73 5.74 5.23
N LEU A 111 -19.03 5.90 5.11
CA LEU A 111 -19.66 7.18 4.83
C LEU A 111 -19.89 7.96 6.11
N THR A 112 -19.62 9.25 6.06
CA THR A 112 -19.97 10.17 7.14
C THR A 112 -20.66 11.41 6.59
N ALA A 113 -21.74 11.82 7.23
CA ALA A 113 -22.38 13.12 6.98
C ALA A 113 -21.74 14.24 7.80
N GLN A 114 -20.74 13.94 8.61
CA GLN A 114 -19.95 14.88 9.43
C GLN A 114 -18.53 14.30 9.54
N ALA A 115 -17.54 15.16 9.73
CA ALA A 115 -16.15 14.76 9.89
C ALA A 115 -15.98 13.74 11.05
N GLN A 116 -16.05 12.46 10.74
CA GLN A 116 -15.68 11.42 11.70
C GLN A 116 -14.18 11.37 11.84
N VAL A 117 -13.73 11.23 13.07
CA VAL A 117 -12.31 11.04 13.35
C VAL A 117 -11.92 9.61 12.99
N PRO A 118 -10.90 9.39 12.16
CA PRO A 118 -10.37 8.07 11.89
C PRO A 118 -10.00 7.35 13.19
N THR A 119 -10.26 6.04 13.25
CA THR A 119 -10.04 5.24 14.46
C THR A 119 -8.79 4.38 14.35
N ALA A 120 -8.18 4.02 15.48
CA ALA A 120 -6.98 3.17 15.51
C ALA A 120 -7.20 1.78 14.90
N GLY A 121 -8.45 1.26 14.94
CA GLY A 121 -8.85 -0.01 14.35
C GLY A 121 -9.65 0.12 13.05
N GLY A 122 -9.69 1.31 12.45
CA GLY A 122 -10.41 1.56 11.22
C GLY A 122 -9.82 0.82 10.02
N ILE A 123 -10.67 0.43 9.09
CA ILE A 123 -10.30 -0.31 7.88
C ILE A 123 -10.75 0.48 6.64
N GLY A 124 -9.89 0.52 5.62
CA GLY A 124 -10.22 1.09 4.33
C GLY A 124 -10.25 2.62 4.33
N TRP A 125 -11.25 3.18 3.68
CA TRP A 125 -11.39 4.60 3.42
C TRP A 125 -12.52 5.23 4.23
N LEU A 126 -12.32 6.46 4.64
CA LEU A 126 -13.34 7.31 5.25
C LEU A 126 -13.65 8.44 4.27
N TYR A 127 -14.91 8.63 3.94
CA TYR A 127 -15.35 9.68 3.02
C TYR A 127 -16.32 10.62 3.70
N ASP A 128 -16.03 11.92 3.66
CA ASP A 128 -16.91 12.97 4.12
C ASP A 128 -17.67 13.55 2.92
N SER A 129 -18.97 13.29 2.86
CA SER A 129 -19.84 13.74 1.78
C SER A 129 -20.18 15.24 1.82
N THR A 130 -19.87 15.94 2.91
CA THR A 130 -20.16 17.38 3.05
C THR A 130 -19.11 18.23 2.34
N ASN A 131 -17.85 17.80 2.36
CA ASN A 131 -16.72 18.54 1.80
C ASN A 131 -15.97 17.75 0.73
N GLY A 132 -16.40 16.51 0.42
CA GLY A 132 -15.79 15.66 -0.60
C GLY A 132 -14.42 15.08 -0.24
N VAL A 133 -14.02 15.14 1.02
CA VAL A 133 -12.67 14.71 1.44
C VAL A 133 -12.64 13.21 1.73
N VAL A 134 -11.59 12.56 1.21
CA VAL A 134 -11.30 11.14 1.46
C VAL A 134 -10.08 11.04 2.37
N TYR A 135 -10.16 10.15 3.35
CA TYR A 135 -9.08 9.83 4.30
C TYR A 135 -8.82 8.33 4.32
N VAL A 136 -7.63 7.94 4.78
CA VAL A 136 -7.41 6.57 5.25
C VAL A 136 -8.06 6.45 6.63
N ASN A 137 -8.94 5.46 6.82
CA ASN A 137 -9.63 5.24 8.09
C ASN A 137 -8.71 4.57 9.12
N SER A 138 -7.62 5.25 9.49
CA SER A 138 -6.68 4.76 10.49
C SER A 138 -5.84 5.88 11.08
N THR A 139 -5.63 5.84 12.39
CA THR A 139 -4.70 6.72 13.11
C THR A 139 -3.32 6.10 13.31
N ILE A 140 -3.08 4.90 12.78
CA ILE A 140 -1.78 4.25 12.81
C ILE A 140 -0.77 5.12 12.05
N LYS A 141 0.46 5.15 12.55
CA LYS A 141 1.54 5.94 11.96
C LYS A 141 2.30 5.15 10.90
N ASP A 142 2.74 5.84 9.87
CA ASP A 142 3.60 5.31 8.82
C ASP A 142 5.08 5.23 9.26
N SER A 143 5.95 4.85 8.32
CA SER A 143 7.40 4.78 8.51
C SER A 143 8.09 6.11 8.87
N LYS A 144 7.39 7.24 8.68
CA LYS A 144 7.83 8.59 9.03
C LYS A 144 7.12 9.16 10.27
N THR A 145 6.39 8.32 11.02
CA THR A 145 5.59 8.71 12.19
C THR A 145 4.37 9.59 11.89
N ILE A 146 3.95 9.67 10.62
CA ILE A 146 2.76 10.42 10.19
C ILE A 146 1.56 9.48 10.27
N PRO A 147 0.45 9.85 10.94
CA PRO A 147 -0.77 9.04 10.93
C PRO A 147 -1.31 8.87 9.49
N TYR A 148 -1.78 7.69 9.13
CA TYR A 148 -2.34 7.44 7.80
C TYR A 148 -3.53 8.34 7.46
N SER A 149 -4.30 8.77 8.45
CA SER A 149 -5.40 9.73 8.29
C SER A 149 -4.96 11.11 7.80
N PHE A 150 -3.68 11.45 7.96
CA PHE A 150 -3.12 12.74 7.51
C PHE A 150 -2.56 12.69 6.09
N TYR A 151 -2.60 11.54 5.42
CA TYR A 151 -2.13 11.43 4.05
C TYR A 151 -2.86 12.40 3.11
N GLY A 152 -2.06 13.17 2.36
CA GLY A 152 -2.55 14.20 1.44
C GLY A 152 -2.87 15.55 2.09
N PHE A 153 -2.48 15.76 3.34
CA PHE A 153 -2.47 17.04 4.04
C PHE A 153 -1.06 17.41 4.52
N GLU A 154 -0.04 16.76 3.98
CA GLU A 154 1.39 16.96 4.26
C GLU A 154 1.94 18.21 3.57
#